data_687d63bd07f121a60e2bf714261c7232
#
_entry.id   687d63bd07f121a60e2bf714261c7232
#
_cell.length_a   1.000
_cell.length_b   1.000
_cell.length_c   1.000
_cell.angle_alpha   90.00
_cell.angle_beta   90.00
_cell.angle_gamma   90.00
#
_symmetry.space_group_name_H-M   'P 1'
#
loop_
_entity.id
_entity.type
_entity.pdbx_description
1 polymer ?
#
loop_
_entity_poly.entity_id
_entity_poly.type
_entity_poly.pdbx_seq_one_letter_code
_entity_poly.pdbx_strand_id
1 'polypeptide(L)'
;SRLRLGTGVVPVRYEDPIRLAEDAANLDLLSGGRLELGLSSGYPAPVLEELFGTGGADFRGEVQRRLARLLAALRGEVLAVLDEPFSTLPAGDELTLTPPAPELAHRLWYGAGSLASAERAARQGFDLQVSTLNTEETGEAFEVRQAEQIRAYKQVLAELQPARRPRVSVSRIILPYLDEADGAELQDWLSFYAGRMDEHGRPRSGAAMRYSPAYHGDPQAILDALLADEALKEATHLTVTLPSLGSPELHRRTLQLVAEHIAPQLGWTPAG
;
A
#
# COMPACT_ATOMS: atom_id res chain seq x y z
N SER A 1 -2.93 -23.07 2.38
CA SER A 1 -3.62 -21.77 2.56
C SER A 1 -3.79 -21.09 1.21
N ARG A 2 -4.94 -20.46 0.98
CA ARG A 2 -5.22 -19.65 -0.21
C ARG A 2 -4.93 -18.16 0.03
N LEU A 3 -4.58 -17.78 1.25
CA LEU A 3 -4.28 -16.39 1.61
C LEU A 3 -3.08 -15.88 0.82
N ARG A 4 -3.20 -14.69 0.27
CA ARG A 4 -2.08 -13.95 -0.28
C ARG A 4 -1.34 -13.22 0.84
N LEU A 5 -0.08 -12.97 0.62
CA LEU A 5 0.78 -12.21 1.53
C LEU A 5 1.08 -10.87 0.86
N GLY A 6 0.88 -9.78 1.57
CA GLY A 6 1.10 -8.46 0.99
C GLY A 6 1.82 -7.54 1.94
N THR A 7 2.57 -6.60 1.39
CA THR A 7 3.11 -5.46 2.14
C THR A 7 2.26 -4.23 1.90
N GLY A 8 1.97 -3.49 2.94
CA GLY A 8 1.11 -2.33 2.84
C GLY A 8 1.68 -1.07 3.50
N VAL A 9 2.84 -0.64 3.10
CA VAL A 9 3.75 -0.84 1.97
C VAL A 9 5.22 -0.81 2.39
N VAL A 10 6.15 -1.28 1.54
CA VAL A 10 7.60 -1.12 1.74
C VAL A 10 8.03 0.24 1.20
N PRO A 11 8.68 1.09 2.00
CA PRO A 11 9.20 2.36 1.55
C PRO A 11 10.53 2.16 0.81
N VAL A 12 10.48 2.05 -0.52
CA VAL A 12 11.60 1.68 -1.38
C VAL A 12 12.83 2.58 -1.23
N ARG A 13 12.65 3.83 -0.76
CA ARG A 13 13.76 4.74 -0.46
C ARG A 13 14.74 4.18 0.57
N TYR A 14 14.24 3.42 1.53
CA TYR A 14 15.04 2.92 2.66
C TYR A 14 15.51 1.48 2.46
N GLU A 15 15.26 0.89 1.28
CA GLU A 15 15.64 -0.47 0.95
C GLU A 15 16.74 -0.51 -0.14
N ASP A 16 17.65 -1.46 -0.05
CA ASP A 16 18.46 -1.80 -1.23
C ASP A 16 17.57 -2.53 -2.25
N PRO A 17 17.46 -2.04 -3.50
CA PRO A 17 16.52 -2.57 -4.47
C PRO A 17 16.84 -4.00 -4.91
N ILE A 18 18.11 -4.43 -4.89
CA ILE A 18 18.49 -5.78 -5.29
C ILE A 18 18.21 -6.76 -4.14
N ARG A 19 18.51 -6.38 -2.90
CA ARG A 19 18.16 -7.19 -1.73
C ARG A 19 16.66 -7.35 -1.58
N LEU A 20 15.91 -6.27 -1.77
CA LEU A 20 14.44 -6.35 -1.74
C LEU A 20 13.91 -7.26 -2.85
N ALA A 21 14.49 -7.23 -4.05
CA ALA A 21 14.11 -8.12 -5.14
C ALA A 21 14.41 -9.59 -4.80
N GLU A 22 15.57 -9.87 -4.22
CA GLU A 22 15.99 -11.21 -3.79
C GLU A 22 15.05 -11.78 -2.72
N ASP A 23 14.79 -11.01 -1.66
CA ASP A 23 13.89 -11.40 -0.58
C ASP A 23 12.46 -11.63 -1.08
N ALA A 24 11.96 -10.74 -1.95
CA ALA A 24 10.64 -10.86 -2.53
C ALA A 24 10.52 -12.08 -3.46
N ALA A 25 11.53 -12.33 -4.30
CA ALA A 25 11.55 -13.50 -5.18
C ALA A 25 11.58 -14.82 -4.39
N ASN A 26 12.40 -14.89 -3.32
CA ASN A 26 12.44 -16.05 -2.43
C ASN A 26 11.10 -16.27 -1.72
N LEU A 27 10.50 -15.20 -1.19
CA LEU A 27 9.19 -15.29 -0.53
C LEU A 27 8.09 -15.70 -1.50
N ASP A 28 8.12 -15.19 -2.72
CA ASP A 28 7.15 -15.55 -3.76
C ASP A 28 7.26 -17.03 -4.12
N LEU A 29 8.48 -17.53 -4.32
CA LEU A 29 8.76 -18.95 -4.59
C LEU A 29 8.28 -19.82 -3.43
N LEU A 30 8.67 -19.50 -2.19
CA LEU A 30 8.31 -20.28 -0.99
C LEU A 30 6.80 -20.26 -0.71
N SER A 31 6.13 -19.16 -1.03
CA SER A 31 4.68 -19.06 -0.88
C SER A 31 3.89 -19.68 -2.01
N GLY A 32 4.54 -20.14 -3.11
CA GLY A 32 3.87 -20.66 -4.30
C GLY A 32 3.13 -19.58 -5.08
N GLY A 33 3.76 -18.42 -5.30
CA GLY A 33 3.22 -17.32 -6.11
C GLY A 33 2.13 -16.50 -5.42
N ARG A 34 2.13 -16.45 -4.08
CA ARG A 34 1.10 -15.74 -3.30
C ARG A 34 1.51 -14.35 -2.83
N LEU A 35 2.71 -13.88 -3.16
CA LEU A 35 3.16 -12.55 -2.77
C LEU A 35 2.49 -11.46 -3.61
N GLU A 36 2.01 -10.42 -2.95
CA GLU A 36 1.54 -9.14 -3.48
C GLU A 36 2.43 -8.04 -2.89
N LEU A 37 3.45 -7.59 -3.62
CA LEU A 37 4.43 -6.65 -3.07
C LEU A 37 3.97 -5.20 -3.22
N GLY A 38 3.58 -4.57 -2.13
CA GLY A 38 3.21 -3.15 -2.07
C GLY A 38 4.42 -2.27 -1.76
N LEU A 39 4.63 -1.26 -2.58
CA LEU A 39 5.75 -0.33 -2.54
C LEU A 39 5.26 1.11 -2.33
N SER A 40 6.10 1.97 -1.80
CA SER A 40 5.88 3.43 -1.76
C SER A 40 7.19 4.19 -1.90
N SER A 41 7.09 5.50 -2.09
CA SER A 41 8.25 6.38 -2.05
C SER A 41 8.92 6.46 -0.66
N GLY A 42 8.18 6.12 0.39
CA GLY A 42 8.54 6.46 1.77
C GLY A 42 8.25 7.94 2.10
N TYR A 43 8.25 8.26 3.37
CA TYR A 43 8.10 9.63 3.87
C TYR A 43 9.49 10.22 4.13
N PRO A 44 9.83 11.42 3.61
CA PRO A 44 11.09 12.07 3.90
C PRO A 44 11.12 12.52 5.36
N ALA A 45 11.94 11.90 6.18
CA ALA A 45 12.16 12.24 7.58
C ALA A 45 13.66 12.27 7.88
N PRO A 46 14.20 13.36 8.40
CA PRO A 46 15.65 13.49 8.65
C PRO A 46 16.22 12.34 9.47
N VAL A 47 15.51 11.89 10.51
CA VAL A 47 15.93 10.76 11.36
C VAL A 47 16.02 9.44 10.58
N LEU A 48 15.09 9.19 9.64
CA LEU A 48 15.13 7.99 8.81
C LEU A 48 16.21 8.09 7.73
N GLU A 49 16.40 9.29 7.17
CA GLU A 49 17.46 9.54 6.19
C GLU A 49 18.85 9.34 6.79
N GLU A 50 19.06 9.78 8.02
CA GLU A 50 20.30 9.55 8.77
C GLU A 50 20.49 8.06 9.08
N LEU A 51 19.44 7.40 9.60
CA LEU A 51 19.48 5.99 10.01
C LEU A 51 19.78 5.06 8.83
N PHE A 52 19.17 5.32 7.67
CA PHE A 52 19.31 4.48 6.47
C PHE A 52 20.33 5.01 5.46
N GLY A 53 21.04 6.09 5.77
CA GLY A 53 22.07 6.67 4.89
C GLY A 53 21.53 7.16 3.53
N THR A 54 20.25 7.59 3.48
CA THR A 54 19.57 7.93 2.22
C THR A 54 19.34 9.43 2.04
N GLY A 55 19.96 10.27 2.85
CA GLY A 55 19.88 11.72 2.77
C GLY A 55 20.39 12.24 1.42
N GLY A 56 19.65 13.15 0.82
CA GLY A 56 20.03 13.78 -0.44
C GLY A 56 18.94 14.69 -1.00
N ALA A 57 19.34 15.65 -1.84
CA ALA A 57 18.44 16.66 -2.39
C ALA A 57 17.44 16.11 -3.43
N ASP A 58 17.77 15.00 -4.11
CA ASP A 58 16.96 14.42 -5.18
C ASP A 58 16.11 13.21 -4.67
N PHE A 59 15.18 13.50 -3.79
CA PHE A 59 14.26 12.47 -3.26
C PHE A 59 13.53 11.70 -4.36
N ARG A 60 12.96 12.41 -5.34
CA ARG A 60 12.13 11.77 -6.39
C ARG A 60 12.97 10.94 -7.36
N GLY A 61 14.11 11.46 -7.78
CA GLY A 61 15.02 10.74 -8.67
C GLY A 61 15.57 9.47 -8.02
N GLU A 62 15.91 9.53 -6.73
CA GLU A 62 16.38 8.35 -6.00
C GLU A 62 15.32 7.25 -5.93
N VAL A 63 14.07 7.59 -5.60
CA VAL A 63 12.97 6.63 -5.61
C VAL A 63 12.77 6.00 -6.99
N GLN A 64 12.84 6.80 -8.07
CA GLN A 64 12.68 6.27 -9.42
C GLN A 64 13.84 5.34 -9.82
N ARG A 65 15.08 5.69 -9.49
CA ARG A 65 16.24 4.82 -9.74
C ARG A 65 16.12 3.48 -9.02
N ARG A 66 15.70 3.48 -7.74
CA ARG A 66 15.51 2.27 -6.95
C ARG A 66 14.38 1.40 -7.49
N LEU A 67 13.25 2.00 -7.85
CA LEU A 67 12.13 1.28 -8.48
C LEU A 67 12.53 0.66 -9.81
N ALA A 68 13.24 1.40 -10.67
CA ALA A 68 13.71 0.88 -11.95
C ALA A 68 14.65 -0.31 -11.76
N ARG A 69 15.58 -0.23 -10.79
CA ARG A 69 16.53 -1.30 -10.50
C ARG A 69 15.83 -2.53 -9.89
N LEU A 70 14.83 -2.34 -9.01
CA LEU A 70 14.00 -3.42 -8.49
C LEU A 70 13.24 -4.14 -9.60
N LEU A 71 12.61 -3.38 -10.50
CA LEU A 71 11.86 -3.94 -11.63
C LEU A 71 12.76 -4.71 -12.60
N ALA A 72 13.93 -4.17 -12.92
CA ALA A 72 14.92 -4.83 -13.77
C ALA A 72 15.33 -6.18 -13.16
N ALA A 73 15.63 -6.20 -11.84
CA ALA A 73 15.97 -7.43 -11.12
C ALA A 73 14.85 -8.47 -11.20
N LEU A 74 13.62 -8.10 -10.84
CA LEU A 74 12.48 -9.02 -10.85
C LEU A 74 12.17 -9.57 -12.26
N ARG A 75 12.40 -8.77 -13.32
CA ARG A 75 12.22 -9.19 -14.71
C ARG A 75 13.34 -10.08 -15.24
N GLY A 76 14.40 -10.30 -14.46
CA GLY A 76 15.57 -11.07 -14.87
C GLY A 76 16.46 -10.34 -15.86
N GLU A 77 16.42 -9.01 -15.89
CA GLU A 77 17.32 -8.19 -16.71
C GLU A 77 18.75 -8.27 -16.14
N VAL A 78 19.76 -8.05 -17.01
CA VAL A 78 21.16 -8.02 -16.60
C VAL A 78 21.40 -6.81 -15.68
N LEU A 79 21.87 -7.09 -14.47
CA LEU A 79 22.12 -6.07 -13.43
C LEU A 79 23.55 -5.54 -13.46
N ALA A 80 24.49 -6.37 -13.88
CA ALA A 80 25.89 -6.06 -14.08
C ALA A 80 26.56 -7.09 -14.98
N VAL A 81 27.68 -6.72 -15.58
CA VAL A 81 28.60 -7.62 -16.29
C VAL A 81 29.93 -7.58 -15.56
N LEU A 82 30.55 -8.71 -15.35
CA LEU A 82 31.85 -8.78 -14.66
C LEU A 82 32.98 -8.26 -15.55
N ASP A 83 33.64 -7.21 -15.13
CA ASP A 83 34.84 -6.69 -15.82
C ASP A 83 36.05 -7.60 -15.60
N GLU A 84 36.11 -8.26 -14.45
CA GLU A 84 37.16 -9.19 -14.03
C GLU A 84 36.54 -10.50 -13.47
N PRO A 85 37.29 -11.63 -13.48
CA PRO A 85 36.80 -12.84 -12.88
C PRO A 85 36.51 -12.69 -11.39
N PHE A 86 35.36 -13.21 -10.95
CA PHE A 86 34.95 -13.20 -9.55
C PHE A 86 34.58 -14.62 -9.09
N SER A 87 35.36 -15.17 -8.15
CA SER A 87 35.22 -16.56 -7.69
C SER A 87 35.34 -17.56 -8.86
N THR A 88 34.28 -18.29 -9.18
CA THR A 88 34.21 -19.24 -10.28
C THR A 88 33.64 -18.65 -11.58
N LEU A 89 33.23 -17.38 -11.55
CA LEU A 89 32.63 -16.70 -12.69
C LEU A 89 33.74 -16.00 -13.50
N PRO A 90 33.81 -16.19 -14.82
CA PRO A 90 34.76 -15.50 -15.67
C PRO A 90 34.38 -14.05 -15.91
N ALA A 91 35.34 -13.25 -16.39
CA ALA A 91 35.05 -11.93 -16.91
C ALA A 91 34.08 -12.03 -18.10
N GLY A 92 33.16 -11.07 -18.19
CA GLY A 92 32.10 -11.08 -19.20
C GLY A 92 30.80 -11.78 -18.77
N ASP A 93 30.79 -12.48 -17.65
CA ASP A 93 29.56 -13.07 -17.14
C ASP A 93 28.54 -12.01 -16.74
N GLU A 94 27.30 -12.28 -17.11
CA GLU A 94 26.14 -11.44 -16.79
C GLU A 94 25.52 -11.85 -15.45
N LEU A 95 25.36 -10.86 -14.56
CA LEU A 95 24.70 -11.07 -13.27
C LEU A 95 23.22 -10.71 -13.36
N THR A 96 22.38 -11.67 -13.04
CA THR A 96 20.92 -11.51 -12.95
C THR A 96 20.43 -11.94 -11.57
N LEU A 97 19.17 -11.61 -11.25
CA LEU A 97 18.55 -12.09 -10.02
C LEU A 97 18.33 -13.63 -10.06
N THR A 98 18.70 -14.32 -8.98
CA THR A 98 18.44 -15.74 -8.78
C THR A 98 17.85 -16.00 -7.39
N PRO A 99 16.65 -16.63 -7.29
CA PRO A 99 15.80 -17.10 -8.38
C PRO A 99 15.13 -15.96 -9.16
N PRO A 100 14.83 -16.14 -10.46
CA PRO A 100 14.08 -15.14 -11.24
C PRO A 100 12.62 -15.11 -10.79
N ALA A 101 12.01 -13.93 -10.83
CA ALA A 101 10.61 -13.74 -10.41
C ALA A 101 9.80 -12.84 -11.38
N PRO A 102 9.76 -13.13 -12.70
CA PRO A 102 9.12 -12.26 -13.67
C PRO A 102 7.61 -12.12 -13.42
N GLU A 103 6.94 -13.15 -12.94
CA GLU A 103 5.52 -13.10 -12.62
C GLU A 103 5.22 -12.19 -11.42
N LEU A 104 6.16 -12.03 -10.48
CA LEU A 104 6.00 -11.10 -9.37
C LEU A 104 5.99 -9.66 -9.85
N ALA A 105 6.73 -9.32 -10.91
CA ALA A 105 6.73 -7.98 -11.48
C ALA A 105 5.33 -7.52 -11.95
N HIS A 106 4.39 -8.44 -12.18
CA HIS A 106 2.99 -8.15 -12.52
C HIS A 106 2.04 -8.08 -11.31
N ARG A 107 2.55 -8.32 -10.10
CA ARG A 107 1.79 -8.31 -8.84
C ARG A 107 2.30 -7.26 -7.86
N LEU A 108 2.82 -6.17 -8.40
CA LEU A 108 3.32 -5.05 -7.61
C LEU A 108 2.23 -3.99 -7.42
N TRP A 109 2.12 -3.50 -6.20
CA TRP A 109 1.25 -2.40 -5.83
C TRP A 109 2.06 -1.15 -5.52
N TYR A 110 1.49 0.01 -5.78
CA TYR A 110 2.11 1.28 -5.41
C TYR A 110 1.19 2.12 -4.54
N GLY A 111 1.68 2.47 -3.35
CA GLY A 111 1.00 3.35 -2.41
C GLY A 111 1.10 4.81 -2.88
N ALA A 112 0.00 5.34 -3.40
CA ALA A 112 -0.10 6.72 -3.85
C ALA A 112 -0.83 7.59 -2.83
N GLY A 113 -0.30 8.79 -2.57
CA GLY A 113 -0.91 9.81 -1.70
C GLY A 113 -1.28 11.10 -2.45
N SER A 114 -1.11 11.12 -3.79
CA SER A 114 -1.42 12.29 -4.63
C SER A 114 -1.85 11.86 -6.03
N LEU A 115 -2.53 12.75 -6.74
CA LEU A 115 -2.95 12.54 -8.13
C LEU A 115 -1.77 12.18 -9.03
N ALA A 116 -0.69 12.98 -8.95
CA ALA A 116 0.51 12.73 -9.74
C ALA A 116 1.20 11.39 -9.42
N SER A 117 1.12 10.90 -8.18
CA SER A 117 1.67 9.59 -7.82
C SER A 117 0.78 8.44 -8.29
N ALA A 118 -0.54 8.62 -8.32
CA ALA A 118 -1.49 7.65 -8.87
C ALA A 118 -1.31 7.46 -10.39
N GLU A 119 -1.22 8.56 -11.15
CA GLU A 119 -0.92 8.51 -12.58
C GLU A 119 0.43 7.86 -12.88
N ARG A 120 1.46 8.15 -12.07
CA ARG A 120 2.78 7.54 -12.23
C ARG A 120 2.75 6.04 -11.97
N ALA A 121 1.98 5.57 -10.98
CA ALA A 121 1.77 4.14 -10.74
C ALA A 121 1.20 3.44 -11.99
N ALA A 122 0.22 4.05 -12.65
CA ALA A 122 -0.34 3.54 -13.90
C ALA A 122 0.71 3.47 -15.02
N ARG A 123 1.51 4.55 -15.22
CA ARG A 123 2.56 4.58 -16.24
C ARG A 123 3.64 3.51 -16.03
N GLN A 124 3.92 3.15 -14.78
CA GLN A 124 4.89 2.12 -14.43
C GLN A 124 4.30 0.70 -14.40
N GLY A 125 3.01 0.56 -14.62
CA GLY A 125 2.33 -0.73 -14.65
C GLY A 125 2.09 -1.34 -13.26
N PHE A 126 2.04 -0.53 -12.20
CA PHE A 126 1.68 -0.98 -10.86
C PHE A 126 0.16 -1.00 -10.66
N ASP A 127 -0.31 -1.88 -9.78
CA ASP A 127 -1.63 -1.79 -9.18
C ASP A 127 -1.65 -0.64 -8.17
N LEU A 128 -2.80 0.00 -7.99
CA LEU A 128 -2.91 1.19 -7.14
C LEU A 128 -3.34 0.83 -5.72
N GLN A 129 -2.63 1.38 -4.74
CA GLN A 129 -3.06 1.38 -3.35
C GLN A 129 -3.18 2.82 -2.85
N VAL A 130 -4.36 3.21 -2.35
CA VAL A 130 -4.58 4.47 -1.65
C VAL A 130 -4.80 4.17 -0.16
N SER A 131 -4.10 4.93 0.69
CA SER A 131 -4.03 4.64 2.12
C SER A 131 -5.02 5.49 2.93
N THR A 132 -4.92 5.39 4.25
CA THR A 132 -5.62 6.27 5.21
C THR A 132 -5.01 7.68 5.30
N LEU A 133 -4.08 7.99 4.40
CA LEU A 133 -3.39 9.27 4.32
C LEU A 133 -3.39 9.78 2.88
N ASN A 134 -3.72 11.05 2.68
CA ASN A 134 -3.56 11.78 1.43
C ASN A 134 -2.56 12.93 1.64
N THR A 135 -1.61 13.11 0.73
CA THR A 135 -0.58 14.16 0.80
C THR A 135 -0.99 15.44 0.05
N GLU A 136 -2.23 15.52 -0.42
CA GLU A 136 -2.79 16.69 -1.07
C GLU A 136 -3.93 17.27 -0.22
N GLU A 137 -3.87 18.55 0.07
CA GLU A 137 -4.93 19.30 0.73
C GLU A 137 -5.59 20.25 -0.29
N THR A 138 -6.79 19.90 -0.73
CA THR A 138 -7.53 20.65 -1.75
C THR A 138 -8.81 21.32 -1.22
N GLY A 139 -9.15 21.08 0.04
CA GLY A 139 -10.43 21.52 0.63
C GLY A 139 -11.58 20.53 0.43
N GLU A 140 -11.43 19.55 -0.46
CA GLU A 140 -12.44 18.52 -0.71
C GLU A 140 -12.47 17.46 0.39
N ALA A 141 -13.55 16.67 0.45
CA ALA A 141 -13.62 15.53 1.35
C ALA A 141 -12.54 14.48 0.98
N PHE A 142 -12.05 13.77 1.99
CA PHE A 142 -10.95 12.82 1.83
C PHE A 142 -11.24 11.75 0.77
N GLU A 143 -12.42 11.14 0.83
CA GLU A 143 -12.88 10.08 -0.07
C GLU A 143 -13.12 10.59 -1.50
N VAL A 144 -13.58 11.83 -1.65
CA VAL A 144 -13.78 12.46 -2.96
C VAL A 144 -12.44 12.66 -3.66
N ARG A 145 -11.45 13.20 -2.94
CA ARG A 145 -10.11 13.39 -3.49
C ARG A 145 -9.43 12.08 -3.86
N GLN A 146 -9.62 11.04 -3.06
CA GLN A 146 -9.09 9.71 -3.40
C GLN A 146 -9.81 9.11 -4.62
N ALA A 147 -11.11 9.31 -4.76
CA ALA A 147 -11.85 8.87 -5.95
C ALA A 147 -11.30 9.52 -7.23
N GLU A 148 -10.95 10.80 -7.20
CA GLU A 148 -10.29 11.48 -8.32
C GLU A 148 -8.93 10.88 -8.66
N GLN A 149 -8.10 10.58 -7.65
CA GLN A 149 -6.82 9.91 -7.86
C GLN A 149 -6.98 8.54 -8.51
N ILE A 150 -7.98 7.77 -8.08
CA ILE A 150 -8.29 6.46 -8.64
C ILE A 150 -8.78 6.58 -10.09
N ARG A 151 -9.64 7.54 -10.41
CA ARG A 151 -10.12 7.78 -11.77
C ARG A 151 -8.98 8.18 -12.71
N ALA A 152 -8.09 9.07 -12.26
CA ALA A 152 -6.90 9.45 -13.02
C ALA A 152 -5.97 8.26 -13.28
N TYR A 153 -5.73 7.41 -12.28
CA TYR A 153 -4.99 6.14 -12.45
C TYR A 153 -5.64 5.25 -13.51
N LYS A 154 -6.95 5.01 -13.40
CA LYS A 154 -7.69 4.16 -14.35
C LYS A 154 -7.63 4.70 -15.77
N GLN A 155 -7.76 6.01 -15.94
CA GLN A 155 -7.66 6.65 -17.26
C GLN A 155 -6.30 6.42 -17.88
N VAL A 156 -5.22 6.74 -17.18
CA VAL A 156 -3.84 6.54 -17.69
C VAL A 156 -3.56 5.06 -17.98
N LEU A 157 -4.03 4.15 -17.10
CA LEU A 157 -3.86 2.71 -17.33
C LEU A 157 -4.59 2.24 -18.60
N ALA A 158 -5.82 2.68 -18.82
CA ALA A 158 -6.60 2.33 -20.01
C ALA A 158 -5.96 2.85 -21.31
N GLU A 159 -5.34 4.03 -21.28
CA GLU A 159 -4.61 4.58 -22.43
C GLU A 159 -3.35 3.77 -22.77
N LEU A 160 -2.60 3.34 -21.76
CA LEU A 160 -1.31 2.66 -21.95
C LEU A 160 -1.42 1.14 -22.06
N GLN A 161 -2.38 0.54 -21.37
CA GLN A 161 -2.57 -0.91 -21.24
C GLN A 161 -4.06 -1.28 -21.33
N PRO A 162 -4.72 -1.07 -22.46
CA PRO A 162 -6.19 -1.21 -22.58
C PRO A 162 -6.73 -2.62 -22.27
N ALA A 163 -5.90 -3.65 -22.38
CA ALA A 163 -6.26 -5.02 -22.02
C ALA A 163 -6.16 -5.33 -20.52
N ARG A 164 -5.49 -4.47 -19.74
CA ARG A 164 -5.29 -4.68 -18.30
C ARG A 164 -6.49 -4.19 -17.51
N ARG A 165 -7.03 -5.06 -16.67
CA ARG A 165 -8.05 -4.66 -15.70
C ARG A 165 -7.39 -3.92 -14.53
N PRO A 166 -7.86 -2.72 -14.16
CA PRO A 166 -7.32 -2.00 -13.03
C PRO A 166 -7.59 -2.76 -11.73
N ARG A 167 -6.56 -2.88 -10.89
CA ARG A 167 -6.67 -3.34 -9.50
C ARG A 167 -6.39 -2.14 -8.60
N VAL A 168 -7.33 -1.84 -7.73
CA VAL A 168 -7.28 -0.67 -6.84
C VAL A 168 -7.63 -1.11 -5.43
N SER A 169 -6.74 -0.89 -4.49
CA SER A 169 -6.96 -1.11 -3.05
C SER A 169 -7.18 0.24 -2.35
N VAL A 170 -8.26 0.33 -1.60
CA VAL A 170 -8.57 1.46 -0.71
C VAL A 170 -8.44 0.99 0.73
N SER A 171 -7.64 1.68 1.53
CA SER A 171 -7.47 1.37 2.96
C SER A 171 -8.39 2.23 3.81
N ARG A 172 -9.10 1.59 4.76
CA ARG A 172 -9.94 2.27 5.75
C ARG A 172 -9.70 1.70 7.14
N ILE A 173 -9.78 2.57 8.14
CA ILE A 173 -9.81 2.17 9.55
C ILE A 173 -11.24 1.77 9.85
N ILE A 174 -11.48 0.46 10.05
CA ILE A 174 -12.81 -0.12 10.23
C ILE A 174 -12.80 -0.93 11.53
N LEU A 175 -13.49 -0.42 12.54
CA LEU A 175 -13.46 -0.90 13.92
C LEU A 175 -14.88 -1.14 14.45
N PRO A 176 -15.61 -2.15 13.94
CA PRO A 176 -16.90 -2.51 14.48
C PRO A 176 -16.77 -3.11 15.87
N TYR A 177 -17.74 -2.81 16.74
CA TYR A 177 -17.91 -3.45 18.02
C TYR A 177 -19.40 -3.48 18.39
N LEU A 178 -19.81 -4.49 19.15
CA LEU A 178 -21.19 -4.71 19.57
C LEU A 178 -21.39 -4.52 21.08
N ASP A 179 -20.31 -4.51 21.85
CA ASP A 179 -20.36 -4.34 23.30
C ASP A 179 -19.50 -3.15 23.77
N GLU A 180 -19.83 -2.69 24.98
CA GLU A 180 -19.15 -1.54 25.59
C GLU A 180 -17.69 -1.85 25.95
N ALA A 181 -17.36 -3.10 26.22
CA ALA A 181 -16.00 -3.49 26.61
C ALA A 181 -15.03 -3.35 25.44
N ASP A 182 -15.41 -3.81 24.24
CA ASP A 182 -14.62 -3.62 23.02
C ASP A 182 -14.51 -2.14 22.66
N GLY A 183 -15.58 -1.37 22.79
CA GLY A 183 -15.58 0.07 22.59
C GLY A 183 -14.63 0.79 23.56
N ALA A 184 -14.63 0.38 24.82
CA ALA A 184 -13.73 0.94 25.84
C ALA A 184 -12.25 0.63 25.56
N GLU A 185 -11.92 -0.59 25.09
CA GLU A 185 -10.55 -0.97 24.73
C GLU A 185 -10.03 -0.14 23.54
N LEU A 186 -10.90 0.26 22.63
CA LEU A 186 -10.56 1.11 21.47
C LEU A 186 -10.47 2.62 21.81
N GLN A 187 -11.07 3.05 22.91
CA GLN A 187 -11.28 4.47 23.23
C GLN A 187 -10.00 5.28 23.27
N ASP A 188 -8.95 4.77 23.89
CA ASP A 188 -7.67 5.48 23.99
C ASP A 188 -7.03 5.69 22.62
N TRP A 189 -7.08 4.66 21.77
CA TRP A 189 -6.57 4.77 20.40
C TRP A 189 -7.42 5.72 19.54
N LEU A 190 -8.74 5.65 19.63
CA LEU A 190 -9.64 6.55 18.92
C LEU A 190 -9.43 8.00 19.33
N SER A 191 -9.27 8.25 20.63
CA SER A 191 -8.97 9.58 21.17
C SER A 191 -7.61 10.09 20.69
N PHE A 192 -6.58 9.24 20.68
CA PHE A 192 -5.27 9.56 20.13
C PHE A 192 -5.36 9.86 18.64
N TYR A 193 -6.06 9.03 17.87
CA TYR A 193 -6.21 9.23 16.43
C TYR A 193 -6.94 10.53 16.11
N ALA A 194 -8.09 10.77 16.75
CA ALA A 194 -8.85 12.02 16.59
C ALA A 194 -8.07 13.26 17.05
N GLY A 195 -7.27 13.13 18.11
CA GLY A 195 -6.44 14.22 18.64
C GLY A 195 -5.34 14.70 17.68
N ARG A 196 -4.98 13.91 16.66
CA ARG A 196 -3.97 14.28 15.66
C ARG A 196 -4.47 15.24 14.60
N MET A 197 -5.76 15.37 14.43
CA MET A 197 -6.39 16.10 13.33
C MET A 197 -7.52 17.03 13.82
N ASP A 198 -7.93 17.92 12.97
CA ASP A 198 -9.16 18.70 13.12
C ASP A 198 -10.39 17.90 12.60
N GLU A 199 -11.56 18.54 12.66
CA GLU A 199 -12.83 17.95 12.19
C GLU A 199 -12.87 17.63 10.69
N HIS A 200 -11.92 18.18 9.92
CA HIS A 200 -11.78 17.94 8.49
C HIS A 200 -10.67 16.93 8.14
N GLY A 201 -10.04 16.28 9.15
CA GLY A 201 -8.94 15.33 8.95
C GLY A 201 -7.58 15.99 8.67
N ARG A 202 -7.43 17.31 8.87
CA ARG A 202 -6.16 18.02 8.71
C ARG A 202 -5.30 17.86 9.96
N PRO A 203 -4.02 17.54 9.80
CA PRO A 203 -3.12 17.42 10.94
C PRO A 203 -3.02 18.72 11.74
N ARG A 204 -3.15 18.62 13.05
CA ARG A 204 -2.90 19.79 13.95
C ARG A 204 -1.47 20.31 13.89
N SER A 205 -0.54 19.52 13.36
CA SER A 205 0.84 19.94 13.08
C SER A 205 0.97 20.94 11.93
N GLY A 206 -0.10 21.20 11.18
CA GLY A 206 -0.08 22.07 9.99
C GLY A 206 0.55 21.45 8.73
N ALA A 207 0.88 20.16 8.76
CA ALA A 207 1.39 19.48 7.57
C ALA A 207 0.32 19.44 6.46
N ALA A 208 0.76 19.63 5.20
CA ALA A 208 -0.13 19.61 4.03
C ALA A 208 -0.52 18.15 3.68
N MET A 209 -1.41 17.59 4.46
CA MET A 209 -1.94 16.23 4.28
C MET A 209 -3.32 16.10 4.91
N ARG A 210 -4.02 15.02 4.60
CA ARG A 210 -5.27 14.62 5.25
C ARG A 210 -5.23 13.18 5.71
N TYR A 211 -5.87 12.90 6.84
CA TYR A 211 -6.14 11.57 7.33
C TYR A 211 -7.59 11.16 7.01
N SER A 212 -7.80 9.87 6.74
CA SER A 212 -9.15 9.32 6.64
C SER A 212 -9.87 9.39 7.99
N PRO A 213 -11.21 9.42 8.01
CA PRO A 213 -11.93 9.13 9.22
C PRO A 213 -11.67 7.70 9.70
N ALA A 214 -11.86 7.44 11.00
CA ALA A 214 -11.99 6.09 11.52
C ALA A 214 -13.48 5.74 11.58
N TYR A 215 -13.87 4.67 10.90
CA TYR A 215 -15.22 4.10 10.96
C TYR A 215 -15.29 3.15 12.14
N HIS A 216 -16.03 3.50 13.19
CA HIS A 216 -16.07 2.70 14.41
C HIS A 216 -17.47 2.66 15.03
N GLY A 217 -17.76 1.61 15.80
CA GLY A 217 -19.04 1.43 16.48
C GLY A 217 -19.94 0.38 15.83
N ASP A 218 -21.22 0.69 15.71
CA ASP A 218 -22.21 -0.22 15.16
C ASP A 218 -21.88 -0.65 13.71
N PRO A 219 -21.87 -1.96 13.40
CA PRO A 219 -21.53 -2.46 12.07
C PRO A 219 -22.42 -1.91 10.94
N GLN A 220 -23.73 -1.68 11.20
CA GLN A 220 -24.63 -1.15 10.18
C GLN A 220 -24.33 0.31 9.87
N ALA A 221 -24.08 1.12 10.89
CA ALA A 221 -23.69 2.53 10.69
C ALA A 221 -22.37 2.64 9.93
N ILE A 222 -21.40 1.76 10.22
CA ILE A 222 -20.14 1.67 9.47
C ILE A 222 -20.41 1.29 8.00
N LEU A 223 -21.24 0.28 7.76
CA LEU A 223 -21.60 -0.15 6.41
C LEU A 223 -22.22 0.99 5.60
N ASP A 224 -23.19 1.71 6.17
CA ASP A 224 -23.85 2.83 5.51
C ASP A 224 -22.83 3.92 5.11
N ALA A 225 -21.88 4.23 5.99
CA ALA A 225 -20.82 5.18 5.71
C ALA A 225 -19.84 4.67 4.62
N LEU A 226 -19.48 3.40 4.61
CA LEU A 226 -18.63 2.80 3.57
C LEU A 226 -19.32 2.75 2.21
N LEU A 227 -20.63 2.49 2.17
CA LEU A 227 -21.42 2.55 0.92
C LEU A 227 -21.52 3.96 0.34
N ALA A 228 -21.43 4.99 1.18
CA ALA A 228 -21.38 6.38 0.76
C ALA A 228 -19.98 6.85 0.29
N ASP A 229 -18.91 6.10 0.63
CA ASP A 229 -17.53 6.46 0.34
C ASP A 229 -17.23 6.41 -1.18
N GLU A 230 -16.92 7.57 -1.76
CA GLU A 230 -16.71 7.71 -3.21
C GLU A 230 -15.47 6.94 -3.70
N ALA A 231 -14.43 6.83 -2.90
CA ALA A 231 -13.24 6.09 -3.27
C ALA A 231 -13.48 4.56 -3.27
N LEU A 232 -14.31 4.07 -2.36
CA LEU A 232 -14.69 2.65 -2.33
C LEU A 232 -15.52 2.23 -3.53
N LYS A 233 -16.36 3.10 -4.08
CA LYS A 233 -17.12 2.86 -5.32
C LYS A 233 -16.20 2.64 -6.52
N GLU A 234 -14.98 3.17 -6.46
CA GLU A 234 -13.96 3.02 -7.49
C GLU A 234 -12.98 1.86 -7.21
N ALA A 235 -13.04 1.23 -6.04
CA ALA A 235 -12.10 0.20 -5.61
C ALA A 235 -12.45 -1.21 -6.12
N THR A 236 -11.44 -2.07 -6.16
CA THR A 236 -11.58 -3.51 -6.37
C THR A 236 -11.22 -4.30 -5.11
N HIS A 237 -10.54 -3.67 -4.16
CA HIS A 237 -10.08 -4.26 -2.91
C HIS A 237 -10.27 -3.25 -1.78
N LEU A 238 -10.72 -3.74 -0.62
CA LEU A 238 -10.76 -3.00 0.63
C LEU A 238 -9.70 -3.55 1.58
N THR A 239 -8.82 -2.68 2.06
CA THR A 239 -7.86 -3.02 3.11
C THR A 239 -8.36 -2.48 4.45
N VAL A 240 -8.63 -3.37 5.39
CA VAL A 240 -9.00 -3.02 6.76
C VAL A 240 -7.73 -2.69 7.54
N THR A 241 -7.63 -1.45 8.02
CA THR A 241 -6.50 -1.00 8.84
C THR A 241 -6.89 -1.13 10.32
N LEU A 242 -6.15 -1.94 11.05
CA LEU A 242 -6.32 -2.10 12.49
C LEU A 242 -5.40 -1.15 13.26
N PRO A 243 -5.75 -0.78 14.50
CA PRO A 243 -4.88 -0.05 15.40
C PRO A 243 -3.57 -0.79 15.64
N SER A 244 -2.48 -0.05 15.88
CA SER A 244 -1.22 -0.64 16.36
C SER A 244 -1.26 -1.03 17.85
N LEU A 245 -2.30 -0.60 18.56
CA LEU A 245 -2.61 -0.91 19.96
C LEU A 245 -3.88 -1.75 20.04
N GLY A 246 -4.03 -2.48 21.12
CA GLY A 246 -5.14 -3.40 21.35
C GLY A 246 -4.68 -4.84 21.50
N SER A 247 -5.52 -5.66 22.13
CA SER A 247 -5.24 -7.07 22.32
C SER A 247 -5.37 -7.86 20.98
N PRO A 248 -4.64 -8.97 20.79
CA PRO A 248 -4.87 -9.86 19.66
C PRO A 248 -6.32 -10.34 19.58
N GLU A 249 -6.98 -10.49 20.72
CA GLU A 249 -8.37 -10.91 20.81
C GLU A 249 -9.33 -9.83 20.27
N LEU A 250 -9.10 -8.56 20.60
CA LEU A 250 -9.84 -7.44 20.02
C LEU A 250 -9.70 -7.42 18.50
N HIS A 251 -8.48 -7.54 18.00
CA HIS A 251 -8.23 -7.55 16.54
C HIS A 251 -8.93 -8.73 15.85
N ARG A 252 -8.93 -9.91 16.48
CA ARG A 252 -9.65 -11.09 15.96
C ARG A 252 -11.15 -10.82 15.89
N ARG A 253 -11.77 -10.31 16.98
CA ARG A 253 -13.21 -9.98 17.01
C ARG A 253 -13.54 -8.88 15.99
N THR A 254 -12.75 -7.83 15.90
CA THR A 254 -12.93 -6.77 14.90
C THR A 254 -12.96 -7.34 13.48
N LEU A 255 -11.98 -8.17 13.11
CA LEU A 255 -11.93 -8.80 11.78
C LEU A 255 -13.08 -9.76 11.55
N GLN A 256 -13.51 -10.48 12.60
CA GLN A 256 -14.68 -11.37 12.54
C GLN A 256 -15.96 -10.57 12.27
N LEU A 257 -16.21 -9.49 12.99
CA LEU A 257 -17.37 -8.62 12.76
C LEU A 257 -17.35 -7.97 11.37
N VAL A 258 -16.17 -7.57 10.87
CA VAL A 258 -16.04 -7.10 9.48
C VAL A 258 -16.43 -8.20 8.50
N ALA A 259 -15.95 -9.42 8.69
CA ALA A 259 -16.21 -10.54 7.78
C ALA A 259 -17.69 -11.00 7.81
N GLU A 260 -18.34 -10.91 8.96
CA GLU A 260 -19.73 -11.38 9.15
C GLU A 260 -20.77 -10.33 8.77
N HIS A 261 -20.53 -9.05 9.09
CA HIS A 261 -21.56 -8.00 8.99
C HIS A 261 -21.30 -6.97 7.87
N ILE A 262 -20.06 -6.70 7.52
CA ILE A 262 -19.70 -5.61 6.60
C ILE A 262 -19.30 -6.16 5.24
N ALA A 263 -18.31 -7.03 5.19
CA ALA A 263 -17.70 -7.50 3.94
C ALA A 263 -18.67 -8.15 2.96
N PRO A 264 -19.65 -9.00 3.40
CA PRO A 264 -20.63 -9.61 2.49
C PRO A 264 -21.51 -8.57 1.79
N GLN A 265 -21.87 -7.48 2.50
CA GLN A 265 -22.70 -6.40 1.95
C GLN A 265 -21.91 -5.53 0.94
N LEU A 266 -20.59 -5.55 1.01
CA LEU A 266 -19.69 -4.93 0.03
C LEU A 266 -19.33 -5.89 -1.13
N GLY A 267 -19.97 -7.05 -1.22
CA GLY A 267 -19.79 -8.01 -2.30
C GLY A 267 -18.65 -9.02 -2.09
N TRP A 268 -18.04 -9.06 -0.90
CA TRP A 268 -17.05 -10.08 -0.60
C TRP A 268 -17.73 -11.39 -0.17
N THR A 269 -17.23 -12.51 -0.71
CA THR A 269 -17.65 -13.84 -0.30
C THR A 269 -16.45 -14.65 0.16
N PRO A 270 -16.54 -15.41 1.27
CA PRO A 270 -15.48 -16.30 1.69
C PRO A 270 -15.13 -17.28 0.56
N ALA A 271 -13.84 -17.50 0.33
CA ALA A 271 -13.43 -18.59 -0.53
C ALA A 271 -13.77 -19.92 0.18
N GLY A 272 -14.67 -20.71 -0.39
CA GLY A 272 -15.06 -22.04 0.08
C GLY A 272 -13.88 -23.01 0.15
#